data_bf3144949f9bc25faff62d82c5bc85b2
#
_entry.id   bf3144949f9bc25faff62d82c5bc85b2
#
_cell.length_a   1.000
_cell.length_b   1.000
_cell.length_c   1.000
_cell.angle_alpha   90.00
_cell.angle_beta   90.00
_cell.angle_gamma   90.00
#
_symmetry.space_group_name_H-M   'P 1'
#
loop_
_entity.id
_entity.type
_entity.pdbx_description
1 polymer ?
#
loop_
_entity_poly.entity_id
_entity_poly.type
_entity_poly.pdbx_seq_one_letter_code
_entity_poly.pdbx_strand_id
1 'polypeptide(L)'
;MNSYPKFAEIKGIKYEINTDFRVALECNEIANNSEIKDEERSLAIIYLLFGEQGLNDYENWNSLLRIAIKFLSCGKEIEDEYDNEEKEENMDYQQDWGYIRTSFFSEYAIDLDKEKMHWWRFYELSCGLSEKCILSRVRFIRDFDISQIKDSAEREKWIKQKEMVALKQTKNEKSSEEKRLDELFEKQLRRWVNWAKQMDI
;
A
#
# COMPACT_ATOMS: atom_id res chain seq x y z
N MET A 1 -10.31 11.95 23.30
CA MET A 1 -9.34 11.12 22.54
C MET A 1 -10.13 10.46 21.41
N ASN A 2 -9.88 10.80 20.17
CA ASN A 2 -10.54 10.13 19.04
C ASN A 2 -9.93 8.75 18.89
N SER A 3 -10.75 7.70 18.97
CA SER A 3 -10.33 6.34 18.64
C SER A 3 -10.15 6.22 17.12
N TYR A 4 -9.23 5.38 16.68
CA TYR A 4 -9.07 5.09 15.27
C TYR A 4 -10.38 4.58 14.63
N PRO A 5 -10.68 4.95 13.37
CA PRO A 5 -11.91 4.56 12.71
C PRO A 5 -11.97 3.04 12.50
N LYS A 6 -13.09 2.44 12.89
CA LYS A 6 -13.37 1.00 12.71
C LYS A 6 -14.60 0.75 11.85
N PHE A 7 -15.36 1.80 11.59
CA PHE A 7 -16.62 1.72 10.86
C PHE A 7 -16.74 2.93 9.93
N ALA A 8 -17.40 2.73 8.83
CA ALA A 8 -17.91 3.76 7.94
C ALA A 8 -19.44 3.79 8.00
N GLU A 9 -20.05 4.94 7.80
CA GLU A 9 -21.49 5.08 7.72
C GLU A 9 -21.86 5.83 6.44
N ILE A 10 -22.73 5.24 5.63
CA ILE A 10 -23.24 5.82 4.39
C ILE A 10 -24.76 5.67 4.37
N LYS A 11 -25.48 6.79 4.32
CA LYS A 11 -26.97 6.80 4.28
C LYS A 11 -27.63 5.97 5.40
N GLY A 12 -27.01 5.93 6.60
CA GLY A 12 -27.50 5.16 7.74
C GLY A 12 -27.07 3.68 7.73
N ILE A 13 -26.38 3.21 6.70
CA ILE A 13 -25.82 1.86 6.63
C ILE A 13 -24.40 1.90 7.22
N LYS A 14 -24.14 0.99 8.15
CA LYS A 14 -22.84 0.87 8.82
C LYS A 14 -22.03 -0.26 8.21
N TYR A 15 -20.79 0.05 7.80
CA TYR A 15 -19.82 -0.91 7.26
C TYR A 15 -18.67 -1.03 8.24
N GLU A 16 -18.30 -2.27 8.56
CA GLU A 16 -17.08 -2.54 9.34
C GLU A 16 -15.86 -2.41 8.41
N ILE A 17 -14.81 -1.73 8.90
CA ILE A 17 -13.56 -1.58 8.16
C ILE A 17 -12.58 -2.64 8.65
N ASN A 18 -12.01 -3.42 7.75
CA ASN A 18 -10.87 -4.27 8.08
C ASN A 18 -9.64 -3.38 8.33
N THR A 19 -9.34 -3.17 9.60
CA THR A 19 -8.34 -2.18 10.02
C THR A 19 -6.93 -2.74 10.19
N ASP A 20 -6.72 -4.04 9.90
CA ASP A 20 -5.38 -4.65 10.00
C ASP A 20 -4.42 -3.98 9.01
N PHE A 21 -3.25 -3.59 9.50
CA PHE A 21 -2.25 -2.90 8.67
C PHE A 21 -1.81 -3.73 7.45
N ARG A 22 -1.85 -5.07 7.53
CA ARG A 22 -1.48 -5.94 6.40
C ARG A 22 -2.46 -5.79 5.24
N VAL A 23 -3.75 -5.68 5.55
CA VAL A 23 -4.78 -5.44 4.55
C VAL A 23 -4.62 -4.06 3.93
N ALA A 24 -4.26 -3.05 4.70
CA ALA A 24 -3.98 -1.73 4.16
C ALA A 24 -2.74 -1.72 3.24
N LEU A 25 -1.69 -2.47 3.59
CA LEU A 25 -0.52 -2.66 2.73
C LEU A 25 -0.89 -3.37 1.42
N GLU A 26 -1.72 -4.41 1.47
CA GLU A 26 -2.26 -5.10 0.29
C GLU A 26 -3.09 -4.15 -0.59
N CYS A 27 -3.93 -3.32 0.01
CA CYS A 27 -4.66 -2.27 -0.72
C CYS A 27 -3.72 -1.29 -1.43
N ASN A 28 -2.65 -0.85 -0.78
CA ASN A 28 -1.66 0.04 -1.38
C ASN A 28 -0.92 -0.63 -2.55
N GLU A 29 -0.58 -1.90 -2.41
CA GLU A 29 0.03 -2.68 -3.50
C GLU A 29 -0.91 -2.77 -4.71
N ILE A 30 -2.17 -3.12 -4.49
CA ILE A 30 -3.18 -3.18 -5.56
C ILE A 30 -3.37 -1.80 -6.20
N ALA A 31 -3.43 -0.73 -5.41
CA ALA A 31 -3.59 0.64 -5.90
C ALA A 31 -2.45 1.06 -6.84
N ASN A 32 -1.22 0.63 -6.56
CA ASN A 32 -0.02 0.97 -7.34
C ASN A 32 0.25 0.00 -8.50
N ASN A 33 -0.52 -1.08 -8.62
CA ASN A 33 -0.33 -2.05 -9.69
C ASN A 33 -0.97 -1.56 -11.00
N SER A 34 -0.15 -1.06 -11.91
CA SER A 34 -0.60 -0.56 -13.24
C SER A 34 -1.14 -1.65 -14.18
N GLU A 35 -0.91 -2.92 -13.89
CA GLU A 35 -1.40 -4.04 -14.72
C GLU A 35 -2.87 -4.38 -14.43
N ILE A 36 -3.39 -3.96 -13.27
CA ILE A 36 -4.79 -4.14 -12.89
C ILE A 36 -5.57 -2.91 -13.36
N LYS A 37 -6.73 -3.12 -13.97
CA LYS A 37 -7.60 -2.02 -14.41
C LYS A 37 -8.14 -1.23 -13.21
N ASP A 38 -8.37 0.05 -13.39
CA ASP A 38 -8.85 0.96 -12.33
C ASP A 38 -10.12 0.47 -11.64
N GLU A 39 -11.06 -0.07 -12.41
CA GLU A 39 -12.30 -0.63 -11.89
C GLU A 39 -12.04 -1.86 -11.01
N GLU A 40 -11.18 -2.76 -11.46
CA GLU A 40 -10.82 -3.98 -10.72
C GLU A 40 -10.05 -3.66 -9.45
N ARG A 41 -9.12 -2.68 -9.51
CA ARG A 41 -8.41 -2.16 -8.32
C ARG A 41 -9.39 -1.61 -7.29
N SER A 42 -10.34 -0.79 -7.74
CA SER A 42 -11.35 -0.20 -6.89
C SER A 42 -12.21 -1.24 -6.19
N LEU A 43 -12.67 -2.26 -6.92
CA LEU A 43 -13.46 -3.35 -6.37
C LEU A 43 -12.67 -4.22 -5.39
N ALA A 44 -11.41 -4.52 -5.69
CA ALA A 44 -10.53 -5.27 -4.81
C ALA A 44 -10.31 -4.52 -3.48
N ILE A 45 -10.05 -3.20 -3.53
CA ILE A 45 -9.89 -2.37 -2.34
C ILE A 45 -11.18 -2.33 -1.52
N ILE A 46 -12.35 -2.18 -2.16
CA ILE A 46 -13.65 -2.22 -1.47
C ILE A 46 -13.83 -3.57 -0.77
N TYR A 47 -13.55 -4.67 -1.46
CA TYR A 47 -13.68 -6.01 -0.88
C TYR A 47 -12.73 -6.23 0.31
N LEU A 48 -11.48 -5.85 0.18
CA LEU A 48 -10.49 -6.02 1.25
C LEU A 48 -10.85 -5.24 2.52
N LEU A 49 -11.33 -4.01 2.35
CA LEU A 49 -11.66 -3.14 3.48
C LEU A 49 -13.06 -3.36 4.06
N PHE A 50 -14.07 -3.65 3.23
CA PHE A 50 -15.48 -3.69 3.66
C PHE A 50 -16.12 -5.07 3.47
N GLY A 51 -15.37 -6.06 2.97
CA GLY A 51 -15.85 -7.42 2.75
C GLY A 51 -16.98 -7.53 1.73
N GLU A 52 -17.74 -8.62 1.81
CA GLU A 52 -18.88 -8.89 0.92
C GLU A 52 -19.98 -7.83 1.04
N GLN A 53 -20.19 -7.25 2.23
CA GLN A 53 -21.20 -6.21 2.43
C GLN A 53 -20.89 -4.99 1.54
N GLY A 54 -19.62 -4.54 1.49
CA GLY A 54 -19.22 -3.43 0.64
C GLY A 54 -19.28 -3.79 -0.84
N LEU A 55 -18.85 -4.99 -1.21
CA LEU A 55 -18.83 -5.44 -2.59
C LEU A 55 -20.23 -5.59 -3.19
N ASN A 56 -21.21 -6.03 -2.39
CA ASN A 56 -22.58 -6.23 -2.84
C ASN A 56 -23.41 -4.95 -2.87
N ASP A 57 -22.92 -3.84 -2.30
CA ASP A 57 -23.62 -2.55 -2.28
C ASP A 57 -23.10 -1.62 -3.40
N TYR A 58 -23.39 -1.96 -4.64
CA TYR A 58 -22.93 -1.25 -5.83
C TYR A 58 -23.41 0.21 -5.90
N GLU A 59 -24.56 0.55 -5.31
CA GLU A 59 -25.05 1.93 -5.25
C GLU A 59 -24.15 2.87 -4.45
N ASN A 60 -23.40 2.32 -3.49
CA ASN A 60 -22.54 3.07 -2.59
C ASN A 60 -21.03 2.91 -2.88
N TRP A 61 -20.62 2.20 -3.94
CA TRP A 61 -19.19 1.97 -4.25
C TRP A 61 -18.36 3.25 -4.33
N ASN A 62 -18.86 4.30 -4.98
CA ASN A 62 -18.13 5.57 -5.05
C ASN A 62 -17.89 6.18 -3.66
N SER A 63 -18.89 6.06 -2.77
CA SER A 63 -18.76 6.56 -1.40
C SER A 63 -17.82 5.69 -0.57
N LEU A 64 -17.90 4.36 -0.72
CA LEU A 64 -17.00 3.41 -0.08
C LEU A 64 -15.56 3.62 -0.53
N LEU A 65 -15.32 3.84 -1.83
CA LEU A 65 -13.98 4.10 -2.35
C LEU A 65 -13.38 5.40 -1.79
N ARG A 66 -14.18 6.48 -1.69
CA ARG A 66 -13.72 7.72 -1.04
C ARG A 66 -13.34 7.51 0.43
N ILE A 67 -14.12 6.70 1.16
CA ILE A 67 -13.82 6.35 2.54
C ILE A 67 -12.56 5.47 2.61
N ALA A 68 -12.39 4.51 1.70
CA ALA A 68 -11.20 3.69 1.57
C ALA A 68 -9.95 4.54 1.38
N ILE A 69 -9.98 5.47 0.42
CA ILE A 69 -8.87 6.41 0.16
C ILE A 69 -8.55 7.22 1.42
N LYS A 70 -9.57 7.81 2.07
CA LYS A 70 -9.39 8.56 3.32
C LYS A 70 -8.83 7.70 4.45
N PHE A 71 -9.25 6.44 4.55
CA PHE A 71 -8.72 5.49 5.53
C PHE A 71 -7.27 5.15 5.25
N LEU A 72 -6.92 4.83 4.00
CA LEU A 72 -5.56 4.48 3.60
C LEU A 72 -4.59 5.66 3.72
N SER A 73 -5.05 6.89 3.48
CA SER A 73 -4.26 8.12 3.69
C SER A 73 -4.16 8.55 5.16
N CYS A 74 -4.63 7.72 6.11
CA CYS A 74 -4.66 8.05 7.54
C CYS A 74 -5.43 9.33 7.86
N GLY A 75 -6.50 9.62 7.12
CA GLY A 75 -7.35 10.79 7.29
C GLY A 75 -6.78 12.09 6.74
N LYS A 76 -5.62 12.05 6.08
CA LYS A 76 -5.09 13.21 5.37
C LYS A 76 -5.97 13.52 4.17
N GLU A 77 -6.30 14.79 3.98
CA GLU A 77 -6.92 15.22 2.73
C GLU A 77 -5.88 15.11 1.62
N ILE A 78 -6.25 14.47 0.53
CA ILE A 78 -5.43 14.49 -0.68
C ILE A 78 -5.72 15.86 -1.28
N GLU A 79 -4.90 16.85 -0.94
CA GLU A 79 -4.87 18.10 -1.68
C GLU A 79 -4.44 17.73 -3.11
N ASP A 80 -5.16 18.24 -4.11
CA ASP A 80 -4.77 18.14 -5.51
C ASP A 80 -3.48 18.97 -5.71
N GLU A 81 -2.38 18.49 -5.16
CA GLU A 81 -1.06 19.06 -5.44
C GLU A 81 -0.68 18.70 -6.87
N TYR A 82 -1.06 19.57 -7.79
CA TYR A 82 -0.56 19.62 -9.16
C TYR A 82 0.95 19.95 -9.24
N ASP A 83 1.66 19.93 -8.12
CA ASP A 83 3.08 20.32 -8.03
C ASP A 83 3.94 19.21 -7.38
N ASN A 84 3.60 17.97 -7.65
CA ASN A 84 4.48 16.87 -7.32
C ASN A 84 5.55 16.73 -8.40
N GLU A 85 6.71 17.38 -8.17
CA GLU A 85 7.95 16.77 -8.66
C GLU A 85 7.89 15.30 -8.27
N GLU A 86 7.95 14.37 -9.24
CA GLU A 86 8.03 12.94 -9.00
C GLU A 86 9.23 12.66 -8.08
N LYS A 87 9.00 12.72 -6.77
CA LYS A 87 9.99 12.27 -5.82
C LYS A 87 10.06 10.76 -5.99
N GLU A 88 11.21 10.29 -6.49
CA GLU A 88 11.49 8.86 -6.52
C GLU A 88 11.16 8.26 -5.16
N GLU A 89 10.31 7.23 -5.15
CA GLU A 89 9.98 6.52 -3.92
C GLU A 89 11.25 5.92 -3.34
N ASN A 90 11.60 6.30 -2.11
CA ASN A 90 12.79 5.80 -1.43
C ASN A 90 12.52 4.61 -0.51
N MET A 91 11.31 4.05 -0.58
CA MET A 91 10.87 2.91 0.21
C MET A 91 9.78 2.13 -0.54
N ASP A 92 9.87 0.82 -0.47
CA ASP A 92 8.86 -0.12 -0.94
C ASP A 92 8.50 -1.08 0.21
N TYR A 93 7.22 -1.24 0.51
CA TYR A 93 6.79 -2.04 1.66
C TYR A 93 7.15 -3.52 1.52
N GLN A 94 7.16 -4.09 0.32
CA GLN A 94 7.48 -5.49 0.11
C GLN A 94 9.00 -5.72 0.14
N GLN A 95 9.75 -4.95 -0.66
CA GLN A 95 11.20 -5.10 -0.75
C GLN A 95 11.87 -4.75 0.58
N ASP A 96 11.35 -3.76 1.30
CA ASP A 96 11.89 -3.29 2.57
C ASP A 96 11.28 -3.98 3.80
N TRP A 97 10.41 -4.97 3.62
CA TRP A 97 9.71 -5.61 4.74
C TRP A 97 10.65 -6.10 5.85
N GLY A 98 11.80 -6.64 5.49
CA GLY A 98 12.83 -7.06 6.46
C GLY A 98 13.36 -5.90 7.30
N TYR A 99 13.60 -4.74 6.69
CA TYR A 99 14.06 -3.54 7.38
C TYR A 99 12.96 -2.94 8.26
N ILE A 100 11.71 -2.95 7.78
CA ILE A 100 10.54 -2.49 8.54
C ILE A 100 10.36 -3.32 9.81
N ARG A 101 10.30 -4.66 9.69
CA ARG A 101 10.16 -5.57 10.84
C ARG A 101 11.28 -5.39 11.86
N THR A 102 12.52 -5.33 11.38
CA THR A 102 13.68 -5.15 12.25
C THR A 102 13.63 -3.82 12.97
N SER A 103 13.22 -2.74 12.30
CA SER A 103 13.10 -1.42 12.91
C SER A 103 12.00 -1.39 13.96
N PHE A 104 10.82 -1.96 13.69
CA PHE A 104 9.74 -2.05 14.67
C PHE A 104 10.14 -2.88 15.90
N PHE A 105 10.83 -3.98 15.67
CA PHE A 105 11.28 -4.81 16.77
C PHE A 105 12.34 -4.11 17.63
N SER A 106 13.32 -3.45 17.00
CA SER A 106 14.40 -2.76 17.72
C SER A 106 13.96 -1.51 18.47
N GLU A 107 13.03 -0.72 17.88
CA GLU A 107 12.59 0.56 18.46
C GLU A 107 11.42 0.39 19.45
N TYR A 108 10.51 -0.53 19.17
CA TYR A 108 9.25 -0.66 19.92
C TYR A 108 9.04 -2.02 20.56
N ALA A 109 9.96 -2.98 20.38
CA ALA A 109 9.79 -4.39 20.77
C ALA A 109 8.51 -5.04 20.19
N ILE A 110 8.06 -4.57 19.02
CA ILE A 110 6.87 -5.07 18.33
C ILE A 110 7.29 -6.07 17.25
N ASP A 111 6.78 -7.30 17.36
CA ASP A 111 6.92 -8.34 16.34
C ASP A 111 5.73 -8.23 15.35
N LEU A 112 5.97 -7.60 14.21
CA LEU A 112 4.93 -7.37 13.19
C LEU A 112 4.37 -8.67 12.58
N ASP A 113 5.05 -9.80 12.70
CA ASP A 113 4.55 -11.08 12.20
C ASP A 113 3.47 -11.67 13.14
N LYS A 114 3.49 -11.28 14.42
CA LYS A 114 2.57 -11.81 15.45
C LYS A 114 1.49 -10.82 15.87
N GLU A 115 1.83 -9.53 15.88
CA GLU A 115 0.94 -8.49 16.39
C GLU A 115 -0.15 -8.12 15.37
N LYS A 116 -1.39 -8.01 15.87
CA LYS A 116 -2.48 -7.38 15.14
C LYS A 116 -2.49 -5.89 15.47
N MET A 117 -2.44 -5.07 14.44
CA MET A 117 -2.34 -3.63 14.63
C MET A 117 -3.25 -2.89 13.65
N HIS A 118 -3.90 -1.85 14.14
CA HIS A 118 -4.66 -0.94 13.29
C HIS A 118 -3.72 -0.19 12.33
N TRP A 119 -4.14 -0.02 11.06
CA TRP A 119 -3.35 0.65 10.02
C TRP A 119 -2.80 2.01 10.44
N TRP A 120 -3.64 2.88 11.01
CA TRP A 120 -3.22 4.22 11.45
C TRP A 120 -2.14 4.16 12.52
N ARG A 121 -2.23 3.22 13.45
CA ARG A 121 -1.18 3.02 14.46
C ARG A 121 0.13 2.54 13.83
N PHE A 122 0.05 1.60 12.88
CA PHE A 122 1.24 1.15 12.15
C PHE A 122 1.90 2.33 11.43
N TYR A 123 1.10 3.15 10.73
CA TYR A 123 1.58 4.34 10.03
C TYR A 123 2.23 5.35 10.98
N GLU A 124 1.58 5.69 12.10
CA GLU A 124 2.13 6.59 13.12
C GLU A 124 3.46 6.09 13.68
N LEU A 125 3.56 4.80 14.01
CA LEU A 125 4.80 4.19 14.49
C LEU A 125 5.89 4.18 13.41
N SER A 126 5.53 3.95 12.15
CA SER A 126 6.46 4.02 11.02
C SER A 126 7.04 5.43 10.86
N CYS A 127 6.22 6.47 11.01
CA CYS A 127 6.65 7.86 11.01
C CYS A 127 7.51 8.23 12.24
N GLY A 128 7.31 7.54 13.36
CA GLY A 128 8.04 7.76 14.61
C GLY A 128 9.37 7.02 14.72
N LEU A 129 9.75 6.22 13.72
CA LEU A 129 11.03 5.51 13.72
C LEU A 129 12.21 6.48 13.76
N SER A 130 13.20 6.18 14.61
CA SER A 130 14.38 7.03 14.77
C SER A 130 15.28 7.00 13.54
N GLU A 131 16.09 8.04 13.35
CA GLU A 131 17.12 8.07 12.28
C GLU A 131 18.18 6.96 12.42
N LYS A 132 18.28 6.35 13.60
CA LYS A 132 19.25 5.31 13.89
C LYS A 132 18.78 3.91 13.48
N CYS A 133 17.49 3.71 13.24
CA CYS A 133 16.97 2.41 12.84
C CYS A 133 17.45 2.03 11.42
N ILE A 134 17.41 0.73 11.12
CA ILE A 134 17.95 0.24 9.85
C ILE A 134 17.16 0.77 8.63
N LEU A 135 15.84 0.89 8.73
CA LEU A 135 15.01 1.42 7.65
C LEU A 135 15.38 2.88 7.32
N SER A 136 15.49 3.74 8.33
CA SER A 136 15.86 5.15 8.14
C SER A 136 17.27 5.28 7.53
N ARG A 137 18.21 4.44 7.93
CA ARG A 137 19.56 4.41 7.35
C ARG A 137 19.55 3.98 5.88
N VAL A 138 18.77 2.97 5.52
CA VAL A 138 18.62 2.50 4.13
C VAL A 138 18.03 3.61 3.27
N ARG A 139 16.95 4.25 3.73
CA ARG A 139 16.34 5.39 3.04
C ARG A 139 17.32 6.55 2.86
N PHE A 140 18.07 6.89 3.91
CA PHE A 140 19.11 7.92 3.83
C PHE A 140 20.18 7.59 2.77
N ILE A 141 20.64 6.33 2.69
CA ILE A 141 21.62 5.93 1.67
C ILE A 141 21.03 6.09 0.26
N ARG A 142 19.75 5.74 0.05
CA ARG A 142 19.07 5.91 -1.24
C ARG A 142 18.98 7.36 -1.65
N ASP A 143 18.62 8.25 -0.73
CA ASP A 143 18.42 9.68 -0.99
C ASP A 143 19.73 10.46 -1.07
N PHE A 144 20.83 9.90 -0.56
CA PHE A 144 22.08 10.63 -0.46
C PHE A 144 22.61 11.09 -1.84
N ASP A 145 22.82 12.38 -2.00
CA ASP A 145 23.38 12.96 -3.23
C ASP A 145 24.90 12.79 -3.28
N ILE A 146 25.36 11.89 -4.14
CA ILE A 146 26.77 11.59 -4.35
C ILE A 146 27.49 12.60 -5.24
N SER A 147 26.78 13.53 -5.90
CA SER A 147 27.39 14.50 -6.82
C SER A 147 28.34 15.45 -6.12
N GLN A 148 28.11 15.69 -4.83
CA GLN A 148 28.90 16.62 -4.02
C GLN A 148 30.21 16.00 -3.47
N ILE A 149 30.40 14.68 -3.61
CA ILE A 149 31.61 14.00 -3.14
C ILE A 149 32.72 14.21 -4.16
N LYS A 150 33.78 14.90 -3.75
CA LYS A 150 34.95 15.20 -4.60
C LYS A 150 35.95 14.05 -4.67
N ASP A 151 36.10 13.29 -3.59
CA ASP A 151 37.00 12.15 -3.54
C ASP A 151 36.44 10.96 -4.31
N SER A 152 37.21 10.43 -5.27
CA SER A 152 36.76 9.36 -6.15
C SER A 152 36.61 8.02 -5.41
N ALA A 153 37.46 7.75 -4.44
CA ALA A 153 37.42 6.49 -3.67
C ALA A 153 36.23 6.50 -2.69
N GLU A 154 35.92 7.64 -2.10
CA GLU A 154 34.75 7.83 -1.27
C GLU A 154 33.47 7.73 -2.10
N ARG A 155 33.43 8.37 -3.27
CA ARG A 155 32.30 8.29 -4.21
C ARG A 155 32.02 6.83 -4.63
N GLU A 156 33.07 6.06 -4.95
CA GLU A 156 32.91 4.65 -5.30
C GLU A 156 32.31 3.81 -4.15
N LYS A 157 32.69 4.07 -2.91
CA LYS A 157 32.09 3.42 -1.73
C LYS A 157 30.59 3.73 -1.63
N TRP A 158 30.21 4.98 -1.82
CA TRP A 158 28.79 5.37 -1.77
C TRP A 158 27.97 4.77 -2.92
N ILE A 159 28.52 4.69 -4.13
CA ILE A 159 27.87 4.01 -5.26
C ILE A 159 27.58 2.55 -4.89
N LYS A 160 28.57 1.82 -4.38
CA LYS A 160 28.39 0.42 -3.95
C LYS A 160 27.33 0.28 -2.85
N GLN A 161 27.29 1.22 -1.89
CA GLN A 161 26.26 1.21 -0.84
C GLN A 161 24.88 1.44 -1.40
N LYS A 162 24.71 2.41 -2.33
CA LYS A 162 23.44 2.66 -3.01
C LYS A 162 22.97 1.44 -3.81
N GLU A 163 23.86 0.80 -4.55
CA GLU A 163 23.57 -0.43 -5.30
C GLU A 163 23.08 -1.57 -4.41
N MET A 164 23.68 -1.73 -3.21
CA MET A 164 23.28 -2.78 -2.26
C MET A 164 21.87 -2.60 -1.70
N VAL A 165 21.39 -1.36 -1.60
CA VAL A 165 20.08 -1.03 -1.02
C VAL A 165 19.08 -0.50 -2.04
N ALA A 166 19.45 -0.44 -3.32
CA ALA A 166 18.59 0.06 -4.37
C ALA A 166 17.27 -0.74 -4.44
N LEU A 167 16.17 -0.02 -4.62
CA LEU A 167 14.90 -0.67 -4.95
C LEU A 167 15.03 -1.31 -6.34
N LYS A 168 14.70 -2.58 -6.42
CA LYS A 168 14.62 -3.25 -7.71
C LYS A 168 13.39 -2.71 -8.42
N GLN A 169 13.59 -2.15 -9.60
CA GLN A 169 12.45 -1.87 -10.46
C GLN A 169 11.74 -3.18 -10.73
N THR A 170 10.54 -3.33 -10.23
CA THR A 170 9.67 -4.43 -10.61
C THR A 170 9.27 -4.19 -12.07
N LYS A 171 10.11 -4.66 -13.01
CA LYS A 171 9.60 -5.01 -14.32
C LYS A 171 8.71 -6.22 -14.07
N ASN A 172 7.44 -5.96 -13.94
CA ASN A 172 6.43 -7.01 -13.89
C ASN A 172 6.33 -7.66 -15.29
N GLU A 173 7.35 -8.40 -15.69
CA GLU A 173 7.17 -9.41 -16.69
C GLU A 173 6.51 -10.60 -16.00
N LYS A 174 5.18 -10.57 -15.92
CA LYS A 174 4.39 -11.71 -15.45
C LYS A 174 4.83 -12.95 -16.24
N SER A 175 5.09 -14.03 -15.52
CA SER A 175 5.34 -15.32 -16.13
C SER A 175 4.14 -15.74 -17.00
N SER A 176 4.35 -16.60 -17.98
CA SER A 176 3.26 -17.11 -18.83
C SER A 176 2.15 -17.80 -18.02
N GLU A 177 2.47 -18.35 -16.86
CA GLU A 177 1.50 -18.94 -15.92
C GLU A 177 0.66 -17.89 -15.18
N GLU A 178 1.28 -16.82 -14.73
CA GLU A 178 0.58 -15.71 -14.08
C GLU A 178 -0.39 -15.02 -15.04
N LYS A 179 0.03 -14.77 -16.30
CA LYS A 179 -0.86 -14.25 -17.35
C LYS A 179 -2.08 -15.16 -17.59
N ARG A 180 -1.87 -16.47 -17.55
CA ARG A 180 -2.94 -17.46 -17.75
C ARG A 180 -3.90 -17.53 -16.56
N LEU A 181 -3.39 -17.36 -15.34
CA LEU A 181 -4.21 -17.26 -14.12
C LEU A 181 -5.06 -15.98 -14.14
N ASP A 182 -4.49 -14.85 -14.55
CA ASP A 182 -5.20 -13.58 -14.68
C ASP A 182 -6.32 -13.66 -15.73
N GLU A 183 -6.05 -14.26 -16.89
CA GLU A 183 -7.08 -14.49 -17.93
C GLU A 183 -8.22 -15.38 -17.41
N LEU A 184 -7.92 -16.41 -16.62
CA LEU A 184 -8.93 -17.26 -15.99
C LEU A 184 -9.74 -16.48 -14.93
N PHE A 185 -9.09 -15.66 -14.14
CA PHE A 185 -9.72 -14.81 -13.14
C PHE A 185 -10.61 -13.76 -13.81
N GLU A 186 -10.13 -13.05 -14.84
CA GLU A 186 -10.96 -12.13 -15.63
C GLU A 186 -12.19 -12.81 -16.24
N LYS A 187 -12.04 -14.02 -16.74
CA LYS A 187 -13.14 -14.79 -17.32
C LYS A 187 -14.19 -15.17 -16.26
N GLN A 188 -13.77 -15.47 -15.05
CA GLN A 188 -14.64 -15.71 -13.91
C GLN A 188 -15.35 -14.42 -13.47
N LEU A 189 -14.61 -13.32 -13.35
CA LEU A 189 -15.15 -12.01 -12.96
C LEU A 189 -16.22 -11.53 -13.96
N ARG A 190 -15.95 -11.64 -15.27
CA ARG A 190 -16.93 -11.32 -16.33
C ARG A 190 -18.19 -12.21 -16.25
N ARG A 191 -18.05 -13.48 -15.88
CA ARG A 191 -19.20 -14.36 -15.63
C ARG A 191 -20.02 -13.89 -14.44
N TRP A 192 -19.37 -13.48 -13.35
CA TRP A 192 -20.03 -12.95 -12.16
C TRP A 192 -20.75 -11.62 -12.44
N VAL A 193 -20.08 -10.69 -13.12
CA VAL A 193 -20.69 -9.39 -13.52
C VAL A 193 -21.87 -9.59 -14.45
N ASN A 194 -21.77 -10.50 -15.41
CA ASN A 194 -22.88 -10.82 -16.32
C ASN A 194 -24.04 -11.54 -15.60
N TRP A 195 -23.73 -12.40 -14.64
CA TRP A 195 -24.73 -13.06 -13.81
C TRP A 195 -25.44 -12.02 -12.91
N ALA A 196 -24.70 -11.12 -12.27
CA ALA A 196 -25.27 -10.04 -11.46
C ALA A 196 -26.19 -9.10 -12.28
N LYS A 197 -25.79 -8.77 -13.53
CA LYS A 197 -26.62 -7.98 -14.45
C LYS A 197 -27.89 -8.69 -14.91
N GLN A 198 -27.93 -10.01 -14.89
CA GLN A 198 -29.12 -10.80 -15.25
C GLN A 198 -30.09 -10.99 -14.09
N MET A 199 -29.66 -10.71 -12.85
CA MET A 199 -30.51 -10.81 -11.65
C MET A 199 -31.20 -9.49 -11.30
N ASP A 200 -30.90 -8.39 -12.01
CA ASP A 200 -31.62 -7.09 -11.93
C ASP A 200 -32.85 -7.08 -12.88
N ILE A 201 -33.80 -8.03 -12.67
CA ILE A 201 -35.15 -7.96 -13.24
C ILE A 201 -36.15 -7.78 -12.11
#